data_8f64010f91b557e8b4d3020a74ebcf5f
#
_entry.id   8f64010f91b557e8b4d3020a74ebcf5f
#
_cell.length_a   1.000
_cell.length_b   1.000
_cell.length_c   1.000
_cell.angle_alpha   90.00
_cell.angle_beta   90.00
_cell.angle_gamma   90.00
#
_symmetry.space_group_name_H-M   'P 1'
#
loop_
_entity.id
_entity.type
_entity.pdbx_description
1 polymer ?
#
loop_
_entity_poly.entity_id
_entity_poly.type
_entity_poly.pdbx_seq_one_letter_code
_entity_poly.pdbx_strand_id
1 'polypeptide(L)'
;MAKTLTAAVLISSASNAAGSTTRGRLDCSAADGGMIRWTLTNGATAPTAQCEIRVLMARKQASMPSAGSAGAGDDDWQLVFVQGGGTQANAVTTGSYAFGPEVAYIEIEFTGNTGQAVTVRCTGDTYAY
;
A
#
# COMPACT_ATOMS: atom_id res chain seq x y z
N MET A 1 23.68 14.35 13.27
CA MET A 1 22.38 15.00 13.06
C MET A 1 21.29 14.05 13.49
N ALA A 2 20.30 14.53 14.20
CA ALA A 2 19.22 13.67 14.70
C ALA A 2 18.25 13.33 13.57
N LYS A 3 17.78 12.09 13.56
CA LYS A 3 16.75 11.61 12.66
C LYS A 3 15.37 11.99 13.21
N THR A 4 14.54 12.60 12.39
CA THR A 4 13.16 12.91 12.73
C THR A 4 12.23 11.89 12.08
N LEU A 5 11.38 11.26 12.87
CA LEU A 5 10.37 10.32 12.41
C LEU A 5 9.01 11.00 12.35
N THR A 6 8.28 10.75 11.28
CA THR A 6 6.92 11.26 11.10
C THR A 6 5.98 10.10 10.77
N ALA A 7 4.98 9.90 11.60
CA ALA A 7 3.97 8.85 11.39
C ALA A 7 2.97 9.28 10.31
N ALA A 8 2.46 8.32 9.55
CA ALA A 8 1.45 8.54 8.53
C ALA A 8 0.42 7.41 8.55
N VAL A 9 -0.82 7.73 8.17
CA VAL A 9 -1.87 6.75 7.95
C VAL A 9 -2.29 6.83 6.49
N LEU A 10 -2.01 5.78 5.72
CA LEU A 10 -2.39 5.71 4.31
C LEU A 10 -3.84 5.23 4.18
N ILE A 11 -4.20 4.22 4.95
CA ILE A 11 -5.56 3.68 5.03
C ILE A 11 -5.85 3.39 6.49
N SER A 12 -6.83 4.12 7.09
CA SER A 12 -7.27 3.86 8.46
C SER A 12 -8.23 2.71 8.45
N SER A 13 -8.16 1.59 8.66
CA SER A 13 -9.09 0.46 8.61
C SER A 13 -10.32 0.68 7.73
N ALA A 14 -10.38 -0.01 6.63
CA ALA A 14 -11.45 0.10 5.65
C ALA A 14 -11.89 -1.27 5.16
N SER A 15 -13.12 -1.37 4.67
CA SER A 15 -13.61 -2.56 3.98
C SER A 15 -13.29 -2.42 2.49
N ASN A 16 -12.62 -3.42 1.93
CA ASN A 16 -12.48 -3.53 0.48
C ASN A 16 -13.54 -4.50 -0.03
N ALA A 17 -14.60 -3.97 -0.62
CA ALA A 17 -15.69 -4.78 -1.18
C ALA A 17 -15.18 -5.70 -2.30
N ALA A 18 -15.88 -6.81 -2.52
CA ALA A 18 -15.60 -7.71 -3.64
C ALA A 18 -15.62 -6.93 -4.95
N GLY A 19 -14.61 -7.13 -5.79
CA GLY A 19 -14.48 -6.44 -7.07
C GLY A 19 -14.01 -4.99 -6.99
N SER A 20 -13.72 -4.48 -5.79
CA SER A 20 -13.26 -3.10 -5.58
C SER A 20 -11.76 -3.04 -5.31
N THR A 21 -11.23 -1.84 -5.34
CA THR A 21 -9.84 -1.55 -4.97
C THR A 21 -9.81 -0.43 -3.95
N THR A 22 -9.09 -0.64 -2.85
CA THR A 22 -8.81 0.38 -1.83
C THR A 22 -7.37 0.83 -1.98
N ARG A 23 -7.15 2.14 -2.05
CA ARG A 23 -5.82 2.72 -2.24
C ARG A 23 -5.49 3.72 -1.15
N GLY A 24 -4.21 3.77 -0.80
CA GLY A 24 -3.64 4.81 0.03
C GLY A 24 -2.31 5.27 -0.54
N ARG A 25 -1.98 6.54 -0.38
CA ARG A 25 -0.76 7.13 -0.93
C ARG A 25 -0.01 7.92 0.13
N LEU A 26 1.29 7.98 -0.07
CA LEU A 26 2.18 8.73 0.80
C LEU A 26 3.12 9.57 -0.06
N ASP A 27 3.13 10.88 0.18
CA ASP A 27 4.13 11.78 -0.37
C ASP A 27 5.35 11.75 0.54
N CYS A 28 6.42 11.14 0.08
CA CYS A 28 7.69 11.06 0.78
C CYS A 28 8.81 11.84 0.06
N SER A 29 8.42 12.77 -0.81
CA SER A 29 9.36 13.53 -1.63
C SER A 29 10.32 14.41 -0.82
N ALA A 30 9.95 14.79 0.40
CA ALA A 30 10.79 15.56 1.32
C ALA A 30 11.47 14.68 2.40
N ALA A 31 11.27 13.37 2.36
CA ALA A 31 11.84 12.43 3.31
C ALA A 31 13.11 11.76 2.77
N ASP A 32 13.93 11.25 3.67
CA ASP A 32 15.13 10.48 3.33
C ASP A 32 14.83 8.98 3.26
N GLY A 33 13.63 8.57 3.60
CA GLY A 33 13.16 7.20 3.52
C GLY A 33 12.03 6.93 4.50
N GLY A 34 11.67 5.67 4.63
CA GLY A 34 10.61 5.27 5.54
C GLY A 34 10.22 3.81 5.39
N MET A 35 9.07 3.47 5.97
CA MET A 35 8.50 2.14 5.89
C MET A 35 6.98 2.24 5.95
N ILE A 36 6.31 1.44 5.15
CA ILE A 36 4.87 1.21 5.29
C ILE A 36 4.62 -0.20 5.82
N ARG A 37 3.52 -0.36 6.55
CA ARG A 37 3.07 -1.64 7.10
C ARG A 37 1.58 -1.78 6.83
N TRP A 38 1.16 -2.99 6.55
CA TRP A 38 -0.24 -3.28 6.24
C TRP A 38 -0.76 -4.50 6.98
N THR A 39 -2.07 -4.52 7.12
CA THR A 39 -2.83 -5.65 7.65
C THR A 39 -4.04 -5.88 6.74
N LEU A 40 -4.25 -7.12 6.36
CA LEU A 40 -5.42 -7.57 5.61
C LEU A 40 -6.07 -8.70 6.40
N THR A 41 -7.36 -8.57 6.68
CA THR A 41 -8.11 -9.56 7.44
C THR A 41 -9.28 -10.08 6.62
N ASN A 42 -9.27 -11.38 6.34
CA ASN A 42 -10.42 -12.06 5.76
C ASN A 42 -11.53 -12.19 6.79
N GLY A 43 -12.78 -12.11 6.36
CA GLY A 43 -13.92 -12.30 7.23
C GLY A 43 -14.17 -13.76 7.58
N ALA A 44 -15.25 -14.01 8.36
CA ALA A 44 -15.69 -15.35 8.73
C ALA A 44 -16.06 -16.19 7.50
N THR A 45 -16.53 -15.54 6.43
CA THR A 45 -16.64 -16.14 5.10
C THR A 45 -15.53 -15.54 4.24
N ALA A 46 -14.60 -16.38 3.81
CA ALA A 46 -13.43 -15.96 3.04
C ALA A 46 -13.78 -15.58 1.61
N PRO A 47 -12.98 -14.72 0.96
CA PRO A 47 -13.16 -14.44 -0.46
C PRO A 47 -12.91 -15.70 -1.29
N THR A 48 -13.53 -15.79 -2.46
CA THR A 48 -13.34 -16.90 -3.40
C THR A 48 -12.05 -16.75 -4.19
N ALA A 49 -11.66 -15.51 -4.53
CA ALA A 49 -10.31 -15.19 -4.98
C ALA A 49 -9.68 -14.23 -3.97
N GLN A 50 -8.39 -14.41 -3.72
CA GLN A 50 -7.69 -13.62 -2.72
C GLN A 50 -7.60 -12.13 -3.05
N CYS A 51 -7.57 -11.31 -2.02
CA CYS A 51 -7.17 -9.92 -2.15
C CYS A 51 -5.63 -9.86 -2.28
N GLU A 52 -5.16 -9.12 -3.25
CA GLU A 52 -3.74 -8.84 -3.39
C GLU A 52 -3.39 -7.50 -2.75
N ILE A 53 -2.27 -7.47 -2.07
CA ILE A 53 -1.63 -6.26 -1.59
C ILE A 53 -0.55 -5.92 -2.61
N ARG A 54 -0.62 -4.71 -3.19
CA ARG A 54 0.31 -4.25 -4.21
C ARG A 54 0.94 -2.96 -3.76
N VAL A 55 2.27 -2.90 -3.76
CA VAL A 55 3.03 -1.70 -3.42
C VAL A 55 3.62 -1.14 -4.70
N LEU A 56 3.35 0.13 -4.94
CA LEU A 56 3.84 0.87 -6.09
C LEU A 56 4.67 2.06 -5.63
N MET A 57 5.66 2.42 -6.40
CA MET A 57 6.49 3.58 -6.13
C MET A 57 6.62 4.47 -7.36
N ALA A 58 6.84 5.75 -7.12
CA ALA A 58 7.14 6.70 -8.18
C ALA A 58 8.34 7.57 -7.80
N ARG A 59 9.10 7.96 -8.82
CA ARG A 59 10.28 8.79 -8.64
C ARG A 59 9.93 10.27 -8.48
N LYS A 60 10.91 11.06 -8.09
CA LYS A 60 10.78 12.51 -7.95
C LYS A 60 10.38 13.17 -9.27
N GLN A 61 9.31 13.92 -9.22
CA GLN A 61 8.73 14.66 -10.34
C GLN A 61 7.90 15.83 -9.81
N ALA A 62 7.29 16.62 -10.70
CA ALA A 62 6.56 17.83 -10.31
C ALA A 62 5.37 17.55 -9.40
N SER A 63 4.69 16.43 -9.59
CA SER A 63 3.55 16.02 -8.77
C SER A 63 3.44 14.50 -8.73
N MET A 64 2.72 14.01 -7.70
CA MET A 64 2.42 12.59 -7.58
C MET A 64 1.59 12.13 -8.79
N PRO A 65 1.89 10.96 -9.39
CA PRO A 65 1.07 10.41 -10.46
C PRO A 65 -0.38 10.16 -10.02
N SER A 66 -1.28 10.10 -10.97
CA SER A 66 -2.69 9.76 -10.70
C SER A 66 -2.81 8.37 -10.09
N ALA A 67 -3.74 8.20 -9.16
CA ALA A 67 -3.96 6.94 -8.47
C ALA A 67 -4.32 5.80 -9.44
N GLY A 68 -3.87 4.62 -9.13
CA GLY A 68 -4.27 3.39 -9.81
C GLY A 68 -3.60 3.11 -11.14
N SER A 69 -2.66 3.92 -11.56
CA SER A 69 -1.91 3.69 -12.79
C SER A 69 -0.62 2.95 -12.47
N ALA A 70 -0.54 1.67 -12.81
CA ALA A 70 0.76 1.03 -12.99
C ALA A 70 1.15 1.30 -14.44
N GLY A 71 1.90 2.36 -14.64
CA GLY A 71 2.05 2.92 -15.95
C GLY A 71 3.14 2.30 -16.81
N ALA A 72 3.13 2.69 -18.05
CA ALA A 72 4.12 2.28 -19.04
C ALA A 72 5.31 3.26 -19.14
N GLY A 73 5.27 4.38 -18.43
CA GLY A 73 6.31 5.41 -18.48
C GLY A 73 7.13 5.49 -17.20
N ASP A 74 8.32 6.06 -17.31
CA ASP A 74 9.24 6.21 -16.18
C ASP A 74 8.69 7.13 -15.08
N ASP A 75 7.76 8.00 -15.41
CA ASP A 75 7.18 8.99 -14.49
C ASP A 75 5.88 8.52 -13.85
N ASP A 76 5.50 7.28 -14.07
CA ASP A 76 4.29 6.69 -13.48
C ASP A 76 4.64 5.71 -12.36
N TRP A 77 3.59 5.14 -11.75
CA TRP A 77 3.74 4.13 -10.71
C TRP A 77 4.41 2.87 -11.24
N GLN A 78 5.38 2.37 -10.50
CA GLN A 78 6.05 1.10 -10.77
C GLN A 78 5.71 0.11 -9.69
N LEU A 79 5.24 -1.07 -10.06
CA LEU A 79 4.94 -2.14 -9.12
C LEU A 79 6.24 -2.74 -8.57
N VAL A 80 6.43 -2.69 -7.24
CA VAL A 80 7.66 -3.15 -6.59
C VAL A 80 7.44 -4.36 -5.68
N PHE A 81 6.21 -4.63 -5.25
CA PHE A 81 5.94 -5.75 -4.36
C PHE A 81 4.47 -6.18 -4.45
N VAL A 82 4.24 -7.50 -4.38
CA VAL A 82 2.89 -8.09 -4.33
C VAL A 82 2.85 -9.17 -3.26
N GLN A 83 1.78 -9.18 -2.48
CA GLN A 83 1.51 -10.23 -1.49
C GLN A 83 0.02 -10.61 -1.56
N GLY A 84 -0.28 -11.90 -1.46
CA GLY A 84 -1.66 -12.38 -1.45
C GLY A 84 -2.19 -12.57 -0.04
N GLY A 85 -3.47 -12.26 0.18
CA GLY A 85 -4.18 -12.46 1.46
C GLY A 85 -4.75 -13.86 1.66
N GLY A 86 -4.73 -14.68 0.62
CA GLY A 86 -5.27 -16.04 0.66
C GLY A 86 -6.80 -16.10 0.70
N THR A 87 -7.30 -17.32 0.81
CA THR A 87 -8.75 -17.63 0.79
C THR A 87 -9.20 -18.38 2.03
N GLN A 88 -8.48 -18.24 3.14
CA GLN A 88 -8.84 -18.87 4.41
C GLN A 88 -9.67 -17.91 5.27
N ALA A 89 -10.75 -18.44 5.85
CA ALA A 89 -11.61 -17.65 6.75
C ALA A 89 -10.83 -17.14 7.96
N ASN A 90 -11.07 -15.90 8.35
CA ASN A 90 -10.46 -15.20 9.48
C ASN A 90 -8.94 -15.05 9.41
N ALA A 91 -8.30 -15.38 8.29
CA ALA A 91 -6.86 -15.23 8.14
C ALA A 91 -6.45 -13.75 8.17
N VAL A 92 -5.34 -13.48 8.86
CA VAL A 92 -4.72 -12.16 8.94
C VAL A 92 -3.39 -12.21 8.22
N THR A 93 -3.21 -11.31 7.24
CA THR A 93 -1.97 -11.16 6.48
C THR A 93 -1.36 -9.82 6.83
N THR A 94 -0.09 -9.83 7.23
CA THR A 94 0.66 -8.61 7.53
C THR A 94 1.92 -8.55 6.68
N GLY A 95 2.40 -7.35 6.44
CA GLY A 95 3.65 -7.15 5.73
C GLY A 95 4.15 -5.72 5.88
N SER A 96 5.33 -5.49 5.34
CA SER A 96 5.96 -4.18 5.36
C SER A 96 6.86 -4.00 4.15
N TYR A 97 7.08 -2.74 3.79
CA TYR A 97 7.98 -2.35 2.72
C TYR A 97 8.78 -1.12 3.17
N ALA A 98 10.10 -1.27 3.21
CA ALA A 98 11.01 -0.17 3.55
C ALA A 98 11.55 0.47 2.28
N PHE A 99 11.72 1.79 2.29
CA PHE A 99 12.18 2.54 1.15
C PHE A 99 13.20 3.61 1.55
N GLY A 100 14.05 3.97 0.61
CA GLY A 100 15.09 4.98 0.78
C GLY A 100 14.76 6.31 0.11
N PRO A 101 15.74 7.22 0.02
CA PRO A 101 15.53 8.57 -0.51
C PRO A 101 15.23 8.62 -2.02
N GLU A 102 15.47 7.54 -2.74
CA GLU A 102 15.17 7.43 -4.18
C GLU A 102 13.67 7.33 -4.47
N VAL A 103 12.85 7.04 -3.49
CA VAL A 103 11.40 6.94 -3.64
C VAL A 103 10.75 8.26 -3.22
N ALA A 104 10.06 8.92 -4.13
CA ALA A 104 9.37 10.17 -3.84
C ALA A 104 7.90 9.96 -3.45
N TYR A 105 7.26 8.95 -4.02
CA TYR A 105 5.85 8.66 -3.77
C TYR A 105 5.62 7.16 -3.65
N ILE A 106 4.75 6.77 -2.73
CA ILE A 106 4.33 5.38 -2.53
C ILE A 106 2.80 5.29 -2.60
N GLU A 107 2.32 4.26 -3.28
CA GLU A 107 0.91 3.87 -3.26
C GLU A 107 0.82 2.42 -2.82
N ILE A 108 -0.17 2.12 -1.97
CA ILE A 108 -0.59 0.76 -1.67
C ILE A 108 -1.98 0.53 -2.24
N GLU A 109 -2.17 -0.65 -2.83
CA GLU A 109 -3.47 -1.10 -3.35
C GLU A 109 -3.85 -2.42 -2.72
N PHE A 110 -5.13 -2.55 -2.37
CA PHE A 110 -5.75 -3.82 -2.00
C PHE A 110 -6.81 -4.10 -3.05
N THR A 111 -6.64 -5.18 -3.82
CA THR A 111 -7.47 -5.44 -5.01
C THR A 111 -7.56 -6.94 -5.31
N GLY A 112 -8.56 -7.33 -6.08
CA GLY A 112 -8.67 -8.66 -6.65
C GLY A 112 -9.53 -9.64 -5.87
N ASN A 113 -9.98 -9.32 -4.66
CA ASN A 113 -10.88 -10.22 -3.92
C ASN A 113 -12.25 -10.29 -4.58
N THR A 114 -12.79 -11.50 -4.65
CA THR A 114 -14.12 -11.76 -5.18
C THR A 114 -14.96 -12.51 -4.14
N GLY A 115 -16.26 -12.40 -4.26
CA GLY A 115 -17.23 -13.10 -3.43
C GLY A 115 -17.48 -12.46 -2.06
N GLN A 116 -16.46 -11.96 -1.39
CA GLN A 116 -16.55 -11.35 -0.07
C GLN A 116 -15.63 -10.14 0.07
N ALA A 117 -16.02 -9.22 0.95
CA ALA A 117 -15.18 -8.10 1.35
C ALA A 117 -14.06 -8.57 2.30
N VAL A 118 -12.99 -7.80 2.36
CA VAL A 118 -11.90 -7.96 3.34
C VAL A 118 -11.65 -6.63 4.05
N THR A 119 -11.07 -6.67 5.25
CA THR A 119 -10.71 -5.48 5.99
C THR A 119 -9.24 -5.17 5.78
N VAL A 120 -8.92 -3.94 5.46
CA VAL A 120 -7.56 -3.52 5.11
C VAL A 120 -7.14 -2.30 5.91
N ARG A 121 -5.85 -2.20 6.20
CA ARG A 121 -5.24 -1.08 6.90
C ARG A 121 -3.80 -0.92 6.46
N CYS A 122 -3.35 0.33 6.35
CA CYS A 122 -1.95 0.63 6.07
C CYS A 122 -1.50 1.89 6.81
N THR A 123 -0.40 1.77 7.53
CA THR A 123 0.25 2.88 8.21
C THR A 123 1.72 2.93 7.81
N GLY A 124 2.39 4.02 8.10
CA GLY A 124 3.80 4.15 7.79
C GLY A 124 4.49 5.20 8.64
N ASP A 125 5.80 5.24 8.48
CA ASP A 125 6.66 6.25 9.05
C ASP A 125 7.63 6.71 7.97
N THR A 126 7.88 8.01 7.93
CA THR A 126 8.98 8.57 7.14
C THR A 126 10.04 9.12 8.09
N TYR A 127 11.26 9.23 7.61
CA TYR A 127 12.31 9.88 8.35
C TYR A 127 13.05 10.90 7.49
N ALA A 128 13.59 11.91 8.15
CA ALA A 128 14.47 12.91 7.56
C ALA A 128 15.54 13.30 8.56
N TYR A 129 16.70 13.73 8.06
CA TYR A 129 17.81 14.23 8.87
C TYR A 129 17.86 15.74 8.88
#